data_e969c24c5c6da43135b11b067987e331
#
_entry.id   e969c24c5c6da43135b11b067987e331
#
_cell.length_a   1.000
_cell.length_b   1.000
_cell.length_c   1.000
_cell.angle_alpha   90.00
_cell.angle_beta   90.00
_cell.angle_gamma   90.00
#
_symmetry.space_group_name_H-M   'P 1'
#
loop_
_entity.id
_entity.type
_entity.pdbx_description
1 polymer ?
#
loop_
_entity_poly.entity_id
_entity_poly.type
_entity_poly.pdbx_seq_one_letter_code
_entity_poly.pdbx_strand_id
1 'polypeptide(L)'
;MAVVTMRQMLEAGVHFGHQTRRWNPKMKRFIFGERNGIYILDLQQTLERIETSYAFVRDLVAGGGTIMFVGTKKQAQDPIRGYAEKSGMPFVNERWLGGMLTNYDTIAKRVNKMMEYERMLASGEFDAMPKKEALLLSRELEKLQKNLGGMRSMTKRPDAIFVLDTKKEHIAVTEANKLKIPVVAVVDTNVDPDVIQYPIPGNDDAIRSNDLMTKVIAEAVLEGRYISAKRNPAAAPKRTVEDEAMFAAAQADARRQAAAAQAEREARLAASKSDATAAEINADAPVDEIPAEAPAAEAAPAAPAAPAEEAAAETTES
;
A
#
# COMPACT_ATOMS: atom_id res chain seq x y z
N MET A 1 -8.63 19.15 -5.94
CA MET A 1 -7.92 18.93 -4.66
C MET A 1 -6.71 18.08 -4.95
N ALA A 2 -5.54 18.38 -4.36
CA ALA A 2 -4.36 17.55 -4.54
C ALA A 2 -4.65 16.14 -3.99
N VAL A 3 -4.36 15.12 -4.79
CA VAL A 3 -4.61 13.71 -4.45
C VAL A 3 -3.76 13.27 -3.25
N VAL A 4 -2.55 13.86 -3.13
CA VAL A 4 -1.59 13.63 -2.03
C VAL A 4 -0.97 14.96 -1.63
N THR A 5 -0.69 15.13 -0.35
CA THR A 5 0.00 16.33 0.14
C THR A 5 1.52 16.10 0.17
N MET A 6 2.29 17.18 0.00
CA MET A 6 3.75 17.19 0.13
C MET A 6 4.21 16.58 1.48
N ARG A 7 3.47 16.87 2.55
CA ARG A 7 3.75 16.34 3.89
C ARG A 7 3.62 14.82 3.95
N GLN A 8 2.56 14.25 3.36
CA GLN A 8 2.38 12.80 3.30
C GLN A 8 3.52 12.11 2.54
N MET A 9 3.98 12.71 1.43
CA MET A 9 5.13 12.18 0.68
C MET A 9 6.43 12.21 1.48
N LEU A 10 6.67 13.28 2.23
CA LEU A 10 7.83 13.39 3.13
C LEU A 10 7.79 12.35 4.25
N GLU A 11 6.65 12.20 4.91
CA GLU A 11 6.45 11.21 6.00
C GLU A 11 6.55 9.75 5.50
N ALA A 12 6.14 9.49 4.27
CA ALA A 12 6.29 8.20 3.62
C ALA A 12 7.71 7.93 3.11
N GLY A 13 8.58 8.95 3.06
CA GLY A 13 9.96 8.81 2.59
C GLY A 13 10.10 8.66 1.08
N VAL A 14 9.15 9.20 0.30
CA VAL A 14 9.15 9.16 -1.17
C VAL A 14 10.36 9.87 -1.78
N HIS A 15 10.87 10.90 -1.11
CA HIS A 15 11.98 11.73 -1.57
C HIS A 15 13.36 11.07 -1.53
N PHE A 16 13.50 9.93 -0.85
CA PHE A 16 14.77 9.21 -0.81
C PHE A 16 14.98 8.42 -2.11
N GLY A 17 16.13 8.61 -2.73
CA GLY A 17 16.58 7.78 -3.84
C GLY A 17 17.68 6.82 -3.41
N HIS A 18 18.37 6.26 -4.38
CA HIS A 18 19.49 5.37 -4.18
C HIS A 18 20.82 6.11 -3.95
N GLN A 19 21.85 5.34 -3.57
CA GLN A 19 23.22 5.84 -3.45
C GLN A 19 23.72 6.43 -4.76
N THR A 20 24.52 7.50 -4.68
CA THR A 20 25.06 8.23 -5.85
C THR A 20 25.81 7.36 -6.85
N ARG A 21 26.42 6.25 -6.41
CA ARG A 21 27.13 5.30 -7.30
C ARG A 21 26.19 4.48 -8.22
N ARG A 22 24.90 4.42 -7.91
CA ARG A 22 23.92 3.56 -8.62
C ARG A 22 22.96 4.33 -9.50
N TRP A 23 23.13 5.62 -9.65
CA TRP A 23 22.17 6.45 -10.35
C TRP A 23 22.23 6.32 -11.88
N ASN A 24 21.13 6.69 -12.52
CA ASN A 24 21.06 6.84 -13.96
C ASN A 24 21.16 8.34 -14.32
N PRO A 25 22.08 8.77 -15.20
CA PRO A 25 22.23 10.17 -15.61
C PRO A 25 20.93 10.81 -16.15
N LYS A 26 20.07 10.04 -16.78
CA LYS A 26 18.76 10.51 -17.28
C LYS A 26 17.81 10.96 -16.17
N MET A 27 18.00 10.47 -14.94
CA MET A 27 17.23 10.87 -13.77
C MET A 27 17.62 12.23 -13.22
N LYS A 28 18.69 12.86 -13.72
CA LYS A 28 19.16 14.19 -13.28
C LYS A 28 18.04 15.22 -13.22
N ARG A 29 17.10 15.17 -14.14
CA ARG A 29 15.95 16.10 -14.22
C ARG A 29 14.97 16.00 -13.03
N PHE A 30 14.96 14.87 -12.31
CA PHE A 30 14.08 14.61 -11.17
C PHE A 30 14.80 14.67 -9.82
N ILE A 31 16.11 14.94 -9.82
CA ILE A 31 16.92 15.00 -8.62
C ILE A 31 16.97 16.43 -8.12
N PHE A 32 16.56 16.65 -6.87
CA PHE A 32 16.67 17.94 -6.17
C PHE A 32 18.10 18.20 -5.68
N GLY A 33 18.77 17.17 -5.16
CA GLY A 33 20.11 17.30 -4.62
C GLY A 33 20.66 16.00 -4.06
N GLU A 34 21.78 16.11 -3.33
CA GLU A 34 22.44 14.99 -2.68
C GLU A 34 22.65 15.30 -1.19
N ARG A 35 22.45 14.29 -0.34
CA ARG A 35 22.73 14.35 1.08
C ARG A 35 23.27 13.01 1.57
N ASN A 36 24.43 13.03 2.22
CA ASN A 36 25.08 11.83 2.78
C ASN A 36 25.27 10.69 1.75
N GLY A 37 25.63 11.01 0.50
CA GLY A 37 25.83 10.03 -0.56
C GLY A 37 24.56 9.37 -1.11
N ILE A 38 23.37 9.95 -0.81
CA ILE A 38 22.07 9.51 -1.30
C ILE A 38 21.44 10.68 -2.07
N TYR A 39 20.87 10.40 -3.24
CA TYR A 39 20.12 11.38 -4.00
C TYR A 39 18.75 11.63 -3.36
N ILE A 40 18.31 12.88 -3.43
CA ILE A 40 17.00 13.32 -2.98
C ILE A 40 16.20 13.71 -4.21
N LEU A 41 15.02 13.13 -4.36
CA LEU A 41 14.09 13.40 -5.45
C LEU A 41 13.31 14.70 -5.19
N ASP A 42 12.98 15.40 -6.27
CA ASP A 42 12.16 16.61 -6.24
C ASP A 42 10.68 16.26 -6.10
N LEU A 43 10.14 16.49 -4.92
CA LEU A 43 8.74 16.18 -4.60
C LEU A 43 7.74 17.06 -5.33
N GLN A 44 8.10 18.26 -5.80
CA GLN A 44 7.20 19.10 -6.58
C GLN A 44 6.92 18.44 -7.93
N GLN A 45 7.97 18.00 -8.62
CA GLN A 45 7.82 17.24 -9.86
C GLN A 45 7.11 15.90 -9.63
N THR A 46 7.39 15.23 -8.51
CA THR A 46 6.69 13.99 -8.14
C THR A 46 5.19 14.23 -8.04
N LEU A 47 4.75 15.31 -7.38
CA LEU A 47 3.34 15.66 -7.24
C LEU A 47 2.65 15.88 -8.59
N GLU A 48 3.25 16.66 -9.48
CA GLU A 48 2.73 16.90 -10.85
C GLU A 48 2.60 15.58 -11.63
N ARG A 49 3.57 14.68 -11.51
CA ARG A 49 3.54 13.37 -12.16
C ARG A 49 2.50 12.44 -11.57
N ILE A 50 2.30 12.48 -10.26
CA ILE A 50 1.20 11.76 -9.59
C ILE A 50 -0.14 12.24 -10.12
N GLU A 51 -0.39 13.55 -10.18
CA GLU A 51 -1.66 14.10 -10.68
C GLU A 51 -1.92 13.72 -12.14
N THR A 52 -0.89 13.79 -12.98
CA THR A 52 -0.98 13.37 -14.39
C THR A 52 -1.30 11.88 -14.52
N SER A 53 -0.63 11.04 -13.75
CA SER A 53 -0.84 9.59 -13.75
C SER A 53 -2.19 9.21 -13.18
N TYR A 54 -2.63 9.90 -12.13
CA TYR A 54 -3.96 9.74 -11.52
C TYR A 54 -5.07 10.03 -12.54
N ALA A 55 -5.00 11.17 -13.22
CA ALA A 55 -5.99 11.56 -14.24
C ALA A 55 -6.03 10.54 -15.38
N PHE A 56 -4.86 10.07 -15.86
CA PHE A 56 -4.79 9.05 -16.90
C PHE A 56 -5.46 7.75 -16.46
N VAL A 57 -5.14 7.22 -15.26
CA VAL A 57 -5.70 5.97 -14.75
C VAL A 57 -7.20 6.08 -14.53
N ARG A 58 -7.66 7.19 -13.91
CA ARG A 58 -9.07 7.47 -13.71
C ARG A 58 -9.86 7.45 -15.03
N ASP A 59 -9.36 8.16 -16.02
CA ASP A 59 -10.06 8.30 -17.30
C ASP A 59 -10.03 7.00 -18.12
N LEU A 60 -8.93 6.23 -18.05
CA LEU A 60 -8.83 4.90 -18.63
C LEU A 60 -9.91 3.96 -18.05
N VAL A 61 -10.02 3.92 -16.72
CA VAL A 61 -10.97 3.06 -16.02
C VAL A 61 -12.41 3.56 -16.19
N ALA A 62 -12.63 4.87 -16.26
CA ALA A 62 -13.94 5.46 -16.59
C ALA A 62 -14.42 5.05 -17.98
N GLY A 63 -13.49 4.78 -18.91
CA GLY A 63 -13.77 4.19 -20.22
C GLY A 63 -13.99 2.66 -20.22
N GLY A 64 -13.92 1.99 -19.06
CA GLY A 64 -14.01 0.54 -18.94
C GLY A 64 -12.69 -0.20 -19.14
N GLY A 65 -11.56 0.50 -19.14
CA GLY A 65 -10.22 -0.07 -19.22
C GLY A 65 -9.82 -0.79 -17.93
N THR A 66 -8.88 -1.72 -18.06
CA THR A 66 -8.33 -2.51 -16.95
C THR A 66 -6.85 -2.20 -16.76
N ILE A 67 -6.45 -1.90 -15.54
CA ILE A 67 -5.05 -1.72 -15.17
C ILE A 67 -4.54 -2.90 -14.35
N MET A 68 -3.34 -3.41 -14.66
CA MET A 68 -2.70 -4.48 -13.91
C MET A 68 -1.66 -3.89 -12.94
N PHE A 69 -1.72 -4.30 -11.67
CA PHE A 69 -0.75 -3.91 -10.65
C PHE A 69 0.41 -4.91 -10.61
N VAL A 70 1.65 -4.41 -10.66
CA VAL A 70 2.86 -5.24 -10.72
C VAL A 70 3.87 -4.77 -9.68
N GLY A 71 4.31 -5.69 -8.82
CA GLY A 71 5.35 -5.40 -7.85
C GLY A 71 5.77 -6.64 -7.07
N THR A 72 6.91 -7.22 -7.44
CA THR A 72 7.39 -8.49 -6.86
C THR A 72 8.40 -8.30 -5.73
N LYS A 73 8.81 -7.07 -5.45
CA LYS A 73 9.69 -6.72 -4.34
C LYS A 73 8.98 -6.99 -3.01
N LYS A 74 9.66 -7.55 -2.02
CA LYS A 74 9.03 -7.90 -0.72
C LYS A 74 8.28 -6.71 -0.09
N GLN A 75 8.82 -5.51 -0.24
CA GLN A 75 8.22 -4.28 0.27
C GLN A 75 6.96 -3.83 -0.51
N ALA A 76 6.78 -4.34 -1.73
CA ALA A 76 5.69 -4.00 -2.63
C ALA A 76 4.56 -5.05 -2.64
N GLN A 77 4.85 -6.30 -2.25
CA GLN A 77 3.92 -7.45 -2.38
C GLN A 77 2.59 -7.23 -1.68
N ASP A 78 2.61 -6.83 -0.41
CA ASP A 78 1.40 -6.65 0.40
C ASP A 78 0.59 -5.43 -0.04
N PRO A 79 1.18 -4.23 -0.25
CA PRO A 79 0.44 -3.09 -0.81
C PRO A 79 -0.22 -3.40 -2.16
N ILE A 80 0.52 -3.99 -3.11
CA ILE A 80 -0.02 -4.36 -4.43
C ILE A 80 -1.22 -5.27 -4.29
N ARG A 81 -1.10 -6.35 -3.52
CA ARG A 81 -2.21 -7.28 -3.30
C ARG A 81 -3.42 -6.60 -2.67
N GLY A 82 -3.21 -5.91 -1.55
CA GLY A 82 -4.32 -5.33 -0.78
C GLY A 82 -5.09 -4.27 -1.54
N TYR A 83 -4.42 -3.38 -2.28
CA TYR A 83 -5.08 -2.33 -3.04
C TYR A 83 -5.64 -2.82 -4.37
N ALA A 84 -5.01 -3.79 -5.04
CA ALA A 84 -5.56 -4.40 -6.24
C ALA A 84 -6.84 -5.20 -5.94
N GLU A 85 -6.88 -5.97 -4.85
CA GLU A 85 -8.09 -6.67 -4.39
C GLU A 85 -9.21 -5.69 -4.06
N LYS A 86 -8.92 -4.60 -3.32
CA LYS A 86 -9.90 -3.54 -3.00
C LYS A 86 -10.46 -2.84 -4.24
N SER A 87 -9.61 -2.59 -5.24
CA SER A 87 -10.03 -1.98 -6.49
C SER A 87 -10.58 -2.98 -7.51
N GLY A 88 -10.49 -4.30 -7.22
CA GLY A 88 -10.92 -5.39 -8.09
C GLY A 88 -10.17 -5.44 -9.42
N MET A 89 -8.89 -5.05 -9.41
CA MET A 89 -8.00 -5.08 -10.55
C MET A 89 -7.05 -6.27 -10.47
N PRO A 90 -6.59 -6.81 -11.62
CA PRO A 90 -5.61 -7.88 -11.64
C PRO A 90 -4.26 -7.41 -11.11
N PHE A 91 -3.50 -8.34 -10.50
CA PHE A 91 -2.18 -8.04 -9.96
C PHE A 91 -1.21 -9.20 -10.09
N VAL A 92 0.10 -8.86 -10.02
CA VAL A 92 1.22 -9.80 -9.92
C VAL A 92 2.15 -9.30 -8.82
N ASN A 93 2.20 -10.04 -7.72
CA ASN A 93 2.98 -9.65 -6.54
C ASN A 93 4.11 -10.62 -6.18
N GLU A 94 4.19 -11.82 -6.77
CA GLU A 94 5.21 -12.80 -6.42
C GLU A 94 6.35 -12.87 -7.43
N ARG A 95 6.03 -13.21 -8.67
CA ARG A 95 7.01 -13.32 -9.75
C ARG A 95 6.38 -13.03 -11.09
N TRP A 96 6.98 -12.11 -11.85
CA TRP A 96 6.63 -11.94 -13.25
C TRP A 96 7.16 -13.14 -14.06
N LEU A 97 6.27 -13.83 -14.75
CA LEU A 97 6.63 -14.90 -15.67
C LEU A 97 6.81 -14.30 -17.07
N GLY A 98 7.93 -14.57 -17.73
CA GLY A 98 8.12 -14.10 -19.11
C GLY A 98 6.97 -14.56 -20.00
N GLY A 99 6.44 -13.64 -20.81
CA GLY A 99 5.30 -13.91 -21.68
C GLY A 99 3.93 -13.64 -21.08
N MET A 100 3.83 -13.04 -19.87
CA MET A 100 2.53 -12.76 -19.25
C MET A 100 1.64 -11.85 -20.10
N LEU A 101 2.22 -10.90 -20.83
CA LEU A 101 1.50 -10.04 -21.76
C LEU A 101 1.67 -10.50 -23.22
N THR A 102 2.89 -10.81 -23.63
CA THR A 102 3.18 -11.18 -25.03
C THR A 102 2.63 -12.54 -25.42
N ASN A 103 2.59 -13.51 -24.50
CA ASN A 103 2.02 -14.84 -24.70
C ASN A 103 0.83 -15.08 -23.78
N TYR A 104 -0.07 -14.11 -23.73
CA TYR A 104 -1.24 -14.12 -22.83
C TYR A 104 -2.11 -15.37 -22.99
N ASP A 105 -2.29 -15.87 -24.20
CA ASP A 105 -3.14 -17.04 -24.45
C ASP A 105 -2.64 -18.31 -23.73
N THR A 106 -1.31 -18.48 -23.65
CA THR A 106 -0.71 -19.57 -22.88
C THR A 106 -0.86 -19.38 -21.38
N ILE A 107 -0.73 -18.13 -20.91
CA ILE A 107 -0.94 -17.79 -19.49
C ILE A 107 -2.40 -17.99 -19.10
N ALA A 108 -3.36 -17.56 -19.95
CA ALA A 108 -4.79 -17.77 -19.72
C ALA A 108 -5.13 -19.27 -19.59
N LYS A 109 -4.54 -20.14 -20.41
CA LYS A 109 -4.69 -21.60 -20.26
C LYS A 109 -4.17 -22.10 -18.91
N ARG A 110 -3.07 -21.53 -18.39
CA ARG A 110 -2.54 -21.86 -17.05
C ARG A 110 -3.46 -21.37 -15.93
N VAL A 111 -4.04 -20.19 -16.08
CA VAL A 111 -5.04 -19.65 -15.13
C VAL A 111 -6.29 -20.55 -15.12
N ASN A 112 -6.78 -20.96 -16.30
CA ASN A 112 -7.92 -21.88 -16.40
C ASN A 112 -7.61 -23.23 -15.74
N LYS A 113 -6.39 -23.76 -15.93
CA LYS A 113 -5.96 -25.00 -15.27
C LYS A 113 -5.90 -24.84 -13.73
N MET A 114 -5.48 -23.68 -13.24
CA MET A 114 -5.52 -23.37 -11.81
C MET A 114 -6.96 -23.42 -11.27
N MET A 115 -7.90 -22.76 -11.96
CA MET A 115 -9.32 -22.79 -11.58
C MET A 115 -9.94 -24.19 -11.66
N GLU A 116 -9.51 -25.02 -12.61
CA GLU A 116 -9.93 -26.41 -12.72
C GLU A 116 -9.45 -27.23 -11.49
N TYR A 117 -8.19 -27.09 -11.12
CA TYR A 117 -7.64 -27.76 -9.93
C TYR A 117 -8.32 -27.30 -8.63
N GLU A 118 -8.66 -26.01 -8.51
CA GLU A 118 -9.45 -25.51 -7.38
C GLU A 118 -10.82 -26.14 -7.30
N ARG A 119 -11.49 -26.31 -8.46
CA ARG A 119 -12.77 -26.99 -8.54
C ARG A 119 -12.66 -28.47 -8.15
N MET A 120 -11.64 -29.18 -8.65
CA MET A 120 -11.38 -30.57 -8.31
C MET A 120 -11.10 -30.76 -6.81
N LEU A 121 -10.38 -29.80 -6.19
CA LEU A 121 -10.14 -29.80 -4.75
C LEU A 121 -11.45 -29.59 -3.98
N ALA A 122 -12.29 -28.66 -4.40
CA ALA A 122 -13.57 -28.36 -3.77
C ALA A 122 -14.61 -29.50 -3.94
N SER A 123 -14.55 -30.25 -5.05
CA SER A 123 -15.42 -31.42 -5.28
C SER A 123 -14.98 -32.70 -4.55
N GLY A 124 -13.78 -32.69 -3.90
CA GLY A 124 -13.25 -33.87 -3.23
C GLY A 124 -12.59 -34.90 -4.18
N GLU A 125 -12.41 -34.56 -5.45
CA GLU A 125 -11.78 -35.46 -6.43
C GLU A 125 -10.32 -35.81 -6.03
N PHE A 126 -9.63 -34.91 -5.33
CA PHE A 126 -8.27 -35.19 -4.83
C PHE A 126 -8.23 -36.27 -3.78
N ASP A 127 -9.29 -36.45 -3.00
CA ASP A 127 -9.38 -37.50 -1.97
C ASP A 127 -9.62 -38.88 -2.58
N ALA A 128 -10.22 -38.94 -3.77
CA ALA A 128 -10.44 -40.17 -4.54
C ALA A 128 -9.19 -40.65 -5.30
N MET A 129 -8.16 -39.82 -5.44
CA MET A 129 -6.91 -40.13 -6.14
C MET A 129 -5.87 -40.82 -5.24
N PRO A 130 -4.89 -41.53 -5.85
CA PRO A 130 -3.74 -42.03 -5.10
C PRO A 130 -3.01 -40.87 -4.38
N LYS A 131 -2.66 -41.06 -3.11
CA LYS A 131 -2.04 -40.01 -2.25
C LYS A 131 -0.84 -39.29 -2.89
N LYS A 132 -0.02 -40.02 -3.68
CA LYS A 132 1.13 -39.44 -4.35
C LYS A 132 0.72 -38.47 -5.46
N GLU A 133 -0.31 -38.80 -6.22
CA GLU A 133 -0.82 -37.99 -7.32
C GLU A 133 -1.53 -36.74 -6.76
N ALA A 134 -2.42 -36.89 -5.79
CA ALA A 134 -3.06 -35.78 -5.10
C ALA A 134 -2.04 -34.77 -4.53
N LEU A 135 -0.95 -35.25 -3.93
CA LEU A 135 0.12 -34.40 -3.42
C LEU A 135 0.85 -33.63 -4.53
N LEU A 136 1.09 -34.24 -5.68
CA LEU A 136 1.73 -33.56 -6.82
C LEU A 136 0.84 -32.47 -7.39
N LEU A 137 -0.46 -32.76 -7.56
CA LEU A 137 -1.44 -31.78 -8.04
C LEU A 137 -1.64 -30.64 -7.04
N SER A 138 -1.70 -30.92 -5.74
CA SER A 138 -1.80 -29.89 -4.69
C SER A 138 -0.60 -28.93 -4.71
N ARG A 139 0.61 -29.45 -4.89
CA ARG A 139 1.83 -28.62 -5.01
C ARG A 139 1.84 -27.81 -6.31
N GLU A 140 1.34 -28.36 -7.40
CA GLU A 140 1.19 -27.61 -8.68
C GLU A 140 0.18 -26.50 -8.50
N LEU A 141 -0.97 -26.78 -7.88
CA LEU A 141 -2.00 -25.79 -7.58
C LEU A 141 -1.46 -24.65 -6.72
N GLU A 142 -0.79 -24.95 -5.62
CA GLU A 142 -0.19 -23.95 -4.74
C GLU A 142 0.77 -23.03 -5.50
N LYS A 143 1.62 -23.59 -6.37
CA LYS A 143 2.55 -22.84 -7.21
C LYS A 143 1.83 -21.94 -8.22
N LEU A 144 0.74 -22.43 -8.81
CA LEU A 144 -0.07 -21.65 -9.76
C LEU A 144 -0.81 -20.52 -9.03
N GLN A 145 -1.43 -20.80 -7.88
CA GLN A 145 -2.11 -19.80 -7.07
C GLN A 145 -1.17 -18.68 -6.63
N LYS A 146 0.03 -19.05 -6.19
CA LYS A 146 1.06 -18.08 -5.77
C LYS A 146 1.45 -17.13 -6.90
N ASN A 147 1.63 -17.63 -8.13
CA ASN A 147 2.14 -16.82 -9.24
C ASN A 147 1.07 -16.17 -10.10
N LEU A 148 -0.10 -16.80 -10.22
CA LEU A 148 -1.16 -16.40 -11.17
C LEU A 148 -2.49 -16.07 -10.49
N GLY A 149 -2.58 -16.22 -9.16
CA GLY A 149 -3.82 -16.00 -8.41
C GLY A 149 -4.42 -14.62 -8.61
N GLY A 150 -3.60 -13.58 -8.70
CA GLY A 150 -4.04 -12.21 -8.95
C GLY A 150 -4.54 -11.94 -10.38
N MET A 151 -4.34 -12.87 -11.31
CA MET A 151 -4.81 -12.74 -12.70
C MET A 151 -6.14 -13.46 -12.97
N ARG A 152 -6.76 -14.04 -11.95
CA ARG A 152 -7.98 -14.85 -12.06
C ARG A 152 -9.14 -14.13 -12.78
N SER A 153 -9.29 -12.82 -12.53
CA SER A 153 -10.34 -11.99 -13.08
C SER A 153 -10.10 -11.50 -14.52
N MET A 154 -8.91 -11.78 -15.08
CA MET A 154 -8.55 -11.29 -16.40
C MET A 154 -9.16 -12.13 -17.52
N THR A 155 -9.97 -11.51 -18.37
CA THR A 155 -10.50 -12.10 -19.59
C THR A 155 -9.76 -11.65 -20.85
N LYS A 156 -9.10 -10.49 -20.79
CA LYS A 156 -8.31 -9.89 -21.88
C LYS A 156 -7.01 -9.32 -21.33
N ARG A 157 -6.08 -8.95 -22.22
CA ARG A 157 -4.88 -8.21 -21.85
C ARG A 157 -5.24 -6.90 -21.17
N PRO A 158 -4.46 -6.42 -20.17
CA PRO A 158 -4.72 -5.14 -19.53
C PRO A 158 -4.49 -3.98 -20.50
N ASP A 159 -5.25 -2.91 -20.30
CA ASP A 159 -5.15 -1.69 -21.11
C ASP A 159 -4.03 -0.76 -20.62
N ALA A 160 -3.56 -0.92 -19.38
CA ALA A 160 -2.37 -0.30 -18.81
C ALA A 160 -1.75 -1.19 -17.72
N ILE A 161 -0.48 -0.93 -17.38
CA ILE A 161 0.17 -1.56 -16.22
C ILE A 161 0.68 -0.49 -15.25
N PHE A 162 0.59 -0.79 -13.95
CA PHE A 162 1.22 -0.01 -12.88
C PHE A 162 2.35 -0.83 -12.26
N VAL A 163 3.57 -0.29 -12.23
CA VAL A 163 4.79 -1.00 -11.80
C VAL A 163 5.45 -0.22 -10.65
N LEU A 164 5.76 -0.89 -9.54
CA LEU A 164 6.41 -0.25 -8.39
C LEU A 164 7.95 -0.21 -8.49
N ASP A 165 8.58 -1.24 -9.04
CA ASP A 165 10.04 -1.29 -9.23
C ASP A 165 10.34 -1.71 -10.67
N THR A 166 10.64 -0.73 -11.51
CA THR A 166 10.88 -0.96 -12.94
C THR A 166 12.20 -1.65 -13.23
N LYS A 167 13.19 -1.56 -12.34
CA LYS A 167 14.46 -2.23 -12.50
C LYS A 167 14.34 -3.73 -12.31
N LYS A 168 13.57 -4.15 -11.30
CA LYS A 168 13.29 -5.55 -11.05
C LYS A 168 12.33 -6.13 -12.09
N GLU A 169 11.30 -5.36 -12.43
CA GLU A 169 10.24 -5.76 -13.36
C GLU A 169 10.53 -5.34 -14.82
N HIS A 170 11.83 -5.26 -15.22
CA HIS A 170 12.24 -4.85 -16.57
C HIS A 170 11.62 -5.70 -17.68
N ILE A 171 11.33 -6.99 -17.40
CA ILE A 171 10.65 -7.88 -18.34
C ILE A 171 9.21 -7.42 -18.57
N ALA A 172 8.48 -7.06 -17.51
CA ALA A 172 7.12 -6.55 -17.61
C ALA A 172 7.04 -5.26 -18.42
N VAL A 173 7.94 -4.31 -18.14
CA VAL A 173 8.05 -3.05 -18.89
C VAL A 173 8.39 -3.29 -20.36
N THR A 174 9.34 -4.22 -20.65
CA THR A 174 9.70 -4.55 -22.04
C THR A 174 8.53 -5.18 -22.78
N GLU A 175 7.78 -6.09 -22.16
CA GLU A 175 6.61 -6.72 -22.78
C GLU A 175 5.48 -5.72 -23.04
N ALA A 176 5.21 -4.83 -22.08
CA ALA A 176 4.21 -3.78 -22.23
C ALA A 176 4.56 -2.83 -23.39
N ASN A 177 5.81 -2.37 -23.45
CA ASN A 177 6.28 -1.51 -24.53
C ASN A 177 6.19 -2.17 -25.90
N LYS A 178 6.50 -3.49 -26.02
CA LYS A 178 6.31 -4.24 -27.27
C LYS A 178 4.87 -4.26 -27.75
N LEU A 179 3.92 -4.32 -26.81
CA LEU A 179 2.48 -4.35 -27.09
C LEU A 179 1.86 -2.94 -27.14
N LYS A 180 2.67 -1.89 -26.94
CA LYS A 180 2.21 -0.50 -26.83
C LYS A 180 1.18 -0.27 -25.72
N ILE A 181 1.27 -1.06 -24.65
CA ILE A 181 0.48 -0.89 -23.44
C ILE A 181 1.14 0.21 -22.61
N PRO A 182 0.44 1.28 -22.23
CA PRO A 182 1.00 2.35 -21.43
C PRO A 182 1.42 1.86 -20.04
N VAL A 183 2.59 2.30 -19.61
CA VAL A 183 3.21 1.96 -18.33
C VAL A 183 3.16 3.18 -17.43
N VAL A 184 2.50 3.04 -16.29
CA VAL A 184 2.59 3.96 -15.15
C VAL A 184 3.56 3.32 -14.16
N ALA A 185 4.61 4.01 -13.76
CA ALA A 185 5.57 3.38 -12.85
C ALA A 185 6.22 4.34 -11.87
N VAL A 186 6.49 3.83 -10.67
CA VAL A 186 7.38 4.49 -9.72
C VAL A 186 8.81 4.29 -10.21
N VAL A 187 9.54 5.41 -10.32
CA VAL A 187 10.88 5.46 -10.91
C VAL A 187 11.84 6.04 -9.88
N ASP A 188 12.75 5.21 -9.40
CA ASP A 188 13.83 5.65 -8.52
C ASP A 188 15.04 6.15 -9.33
N THR A 189 16.02 6.72 -8.69
CA THR A 189 17.22 7.34 -9.28
C THR A 189 18.10 6.39 -10.10
N ASN A 190 17.92 5.07 -10.00
CA ASN A 190 18.70 4.02 -10.67
C ASN A 190 18.08 3.48 -11.97
N VAL A 191 16.98 4.08 -12.44
CA VAL A 191 16.17 3.60 -13.58
C VAL A 191 16.24 4.55 -14.77
N ASP A 192 15.92 4.07 -15.98
CA ASP A 192 15.73 4.90 -17.18
C ASP A 192 14.27 5.36 -17.26
N PRO A 193 13.97 6.65 -17.08
CA PRO A 193 12.60 7.15 -17.13
C PRO A 193 12.02 7.23 -18.54
N ASP A 194 12.88 7.20 -19.60
CA ASP A 194 12.43 7.43 -20.97
C ASP A 194 11.69 6.21 -21.57
N VAL A 195 11.82 5.04 -20.94
CA VAL A 195 11.09 3.83 -21.34
C VAL A 195 9.68 3.75 -20.79
N ILE A 196 9.27 4.72 -19.96
CA ILE A 196 8.01 4.74 -19.22
C ILE A 196 7.19 5.94 -19.67
N GLN A 197 5.91 5.72 -19.99
CA GLN A 197 5.03 6.76 -20.48
C GLN A 197 4.58 7.72 -19.37
N TYR A 198 4.32 7.17 -18.17
CA TYR A 198 3.89 7.93 -17.00
C TYR A 198 4.84 7.66 -15.82
N PRO A 199 6.05 8.26 -15.84
CA PRO A 199 7.01 8.07 -14.75
C PRO A 199 6.61 8.92 -13.54
N ILE A 200 6.56 8.29 -12.37
CA ILE A 200 6.36 8.94 -11.07
C ILE A 200 7.68 8.83 -10.30
N PRO A 201 8.48 9.90 -10.20
CA PRO A 201 9.72 9.87 -9.42
C PRO A 201 9.42 9.56 -7.96
N GLY A 202 10.05 8.53 -7.39
CA GLY A 202 9.78 8.14 -6.02
C GLY A 202 10.64 6.96 -5.56
N ASN A 203 10.66 6.76 -4.25
CA ASN A 203 11.37 5.68 -3.60
C ASN A 203 10.61 4.35 -3.76
N ASP A 204 11.26 3.35 -4.32
CA ASP A 204 10.72 2.00 -4.51
C ASP A 204 11.14 1.00 -3.40
N ASP A 205 12.03 1.41 -2.48
CA ASP A 205 12.54 0.57 -1.40
C ASP A 205 11.72 0.68 -0.10
N ALA A 206 11.12 1.83 0.17
CA ALA A 206 10.39 2.07 1.40
C ALA A 206 8.96 1.51 1.33
N ILE A 207 8.58 0.69 2.31
CA ILE A 207 7.23 0.11 2.40
C ILE A 207 6.15 1.19 2.42
N ARG A 208 6.36 2.28 3.20
CA ARG A 208 5.42 3.41 3.29
C ARG A 208 5.27 4.17 1.97
N SER A 209 6.35 4.30 1.19
CA SER A 209 6.31 4.92 -0.14
C SER A 209 5.49 4.06 -1.10
N ASN A 210 5.77 2.76 -1.14
CA ASN A 210 5.05 1.81 -1.98
C ASN A 210 3.56 1.74 -1.62
N ASP A 211 3.23 1.76 -0.33
CA ASP A 211 1.85 1.80 0.16
C ASP A 211 1.13 3.08 -0.32
N LEU A 212 1.75 4.25 -0.13
CA LEU A 212 1.18 5.53 -0.56
C LEU A 212 0.95 5.57 -2.08
N MET A 213 1.95 5.18 -2.88
CA MET A 213 1.85 5.21 -4.35
C MET A 213 0.78 4.23 -4.86
N THR A 214 0.75 3.02 -4.31
CA THR A 214 -0.26 2.03 -4.69
C THR A 214 -1.66 2.47 -4.29
N LYS A 215 -1.81 3.06 -3.10
CA LYS A 215 -3.07 3.64 -2.62
C LYS A 215 -3.60 4.68 -3.59
N VAL A 216 -2.77 5.63 -3.99
CA VAL A 216 -3.15 6.72 -4.91
C VAL A 216 -3.67 6.18 -6.25
N ILE A 217 -2.98 5.21 -6.83
CA ILE A 217 -3.41 4.61 -8.10
C ILE A 217 -4.70 3.80 -7.92
N ALA A 218 -4.84 3.10 -6.79
CA ALA A 218 -6.09 2.38 -6.49
C ALA A 218 -7.28 3.33 -6.27
N GLU A 219 -7.07 4.49 -5.65
CA GLU A 219 -8.10 5.53 -5.51
C GLU A 219 -8.50 6.10 -6.89
N ALA A 220 -7.56 6.30 -7.81
CA ALA A 220 -7.86 6.69 -9.20
C ALA A 220 -8.74 5.64 -9.90
N VAL A 221 -8.45 4.35 -9.69
CA VAL A 221 -9.26 3.24 -10.21
C VAL A 221 -10.68 3.26 -9.64
N LEU A 222 -10.83 3.45 -8.34
CA LEU A 222 -12.14 3.50 -7.68
C LEU A 222 -12.96 4.71 -8.15
N GLU A 223 -12.34 5.87 -8.30
CA GLU A 223 -12.99 7.06 -8.87
C GLU A 223 -13.42 6.82 -10.33
N GLY A 224 -12.53 6.23 -11.15
CA GLY A 224 -12.84 5.88 -12.54
C GLY A 224 -14.03 4.91 -12.64
N ARG A 225 -14.09 3.89 -11.79
CA ARG A 225 -15.23 2.96 -11.69
C ARG A 225 -16.52 3.68 -11.30
N TYR A 226 -16.46 4.60 -10.35
CA TYR A 226 -17.61 5.39 -9.96
C TYR A 226 -18.13 6.26 -11.11
N ILE A 227 -17.22 6.88 -11.89
CA ILE A 227 -17.59 7.67 -13.08
C ILE A 227 -18.20 6.76 -14.14
N SER A 228 -17.62 5.57 -14.39
CA SER A 228 -18.14 4.58 -15.33
C SER A 228 -19.55 4.11 -14.96
N ALA A 229 -19.78 3.81 -13.69
CA ALA A 229 -21.09 3.40 -13.17
C ALA A 229 -22.15 4.50 -13.32
N LYS A 230 -21.75 5.78 -13.14
CA LYS A 230 -22.65 6.90 -13.39
C LYS A 230 -22.99 7.11 -14.86
N ARG A 231 -22.01 6.88 -15.75
CA ARG A 231 -22.24 7.01 -17.22
C ARG A 231 -23.08 5.88 -17.77
N ASN A 232 -22.90 4.65 -17.29
CA ASN A 232 -23.59 3.44 -17.75
C ASN A 232 -24.20 2.68 -16.58
N PRO A 233 -25.32 3.13 -16.00
CA PRO A 233 -25.95 2.44 -14.88
C PRO A 233 -26.42 1.01 -15.20
N ALA A 234 -26.62 0.69 -16.49
CA ALA A 234 -26.97 -0.65 -16.95
C ALA A 234 -25.78 -1.64 -16.99
N ALA A 235 -24.54 -1.12 -17.02
CA ALA A 235 -23.31 -1.92 -17.04
C ALA A 235 -22.68 -2.07 -15.63
N ALA A 236 -23.24 -1.42 -14.61
CA ALA A 236 -22.84 -1.61 -13.24
C ALA A 236 -23.01 -3.10 -12.86
N PRO A 237 -21.99 -3.77 -12.29
CA PRO A 237 -22.17 -5.13 -11.82
C PRO A 237 -23.35 -5.12 -10.84
N LYS A 238 -24.40 -5.88 -11.16
CA LYS A 238 -25.53 -6.07 -10.26
C LYS A 238 -24.94 -6.67 -8.98
N ARG A 239 -25.00 -5.94 -7.88
CA ARG A 239 -24.66 -6.50 -6.58
C ARG A 239 -25.49 -7.76 -6.40
N THR A 240 -24.85 -8.85 -6.04
CA THR A 240 -25.60 -10.05 -5.68
C THR A 240 -26.40 -9.74 -4.41
N VAL A 241 -27.50 -10.43 -4.23
CA VAL A 241 -28.35 -10.28 -3.02
C VAL A 241 -27.51 -10.49 -1.74
N GLU A 242 -26.48 -11.34 -1.83
CA GLU A 242 -25.51 -11.60 -0.76
C GLU A 242 -24.58 -10.40 -0.50
N ASP A 243 -24.10 -9.71 -1.55
CA ASP A 243 -23.28 -8.50 -1.41
C ASP A 243 -24.10 -7.33 -0.80
N GLU A 244 -25.39 -7.22 -1.17
CA GLU A 244 -26.29 -6.22 -0.59
C GLU A 244 -26.57 -6.52 0.88
N ALA A 245 -26.77 -7.79 1.23
CA ALA A 245 -26.98 -8.21 2.61
C ALA A 245 -25.71 -7.99 3.46
N MET A 246 -24.53 -8.32 2.95
CA MET A 246 -23.25 -8.04 3.63
C MET A 246 -23.01 -6.54 3.80
N PHE A 247 -23.30 -5.74 2.78
CA PHE A 247 -23.14 -4.29 2.86
C PHE A 247 -24.12 -3.65 3.85
N ALA A 248 -25.37 -4.14 3.86
CA ALA A 248 -26.39 -3.69 4.82
C ALA A 248 -26.01 -4.08 6.27
N ALA A 249 -25.49 -5.29 6.47
CA ALA A 249 -25.00 -5.75 7.77
C ALA A 249 -23.79 -4.91 8.24
N ALA A 250 -22.80 -4.69 7.37
CA ALA A 250 -21.65 -3.86 7.69
C ALA A 250 -22.05 -2.39 8.02
N GLN A 251 -23.04 -1.86 7.31
CA GLN A 251 -23.56 -0.51 7.57
C GLN A 251 -24.34 -0.44 8.89
N ALA A 252 -25.07 -1.50 9.24
CA ALA A 252 -25.77 -1.60 10.51
C ALA A 252 -24.78 -1.69 11.69
N ASP A 253 -23.71 -2.46 11.55
CA ASP A 253 -22.64 -2.58 12.55
C ASP A 253 -21.86 -1.28 12.71
N ALA A 254 -21.53 -0.59 11.62
CA ALA A 254 -20.90 0.72 11.68
C ALA A 254 -21.78 1.77 12.38
N ARG A 255 -23.11 1.74 12.15
CA ARG A 255 -24.07 2.61 12.88
C ARG A 255 -24.16 2.27 14.36
N ARG A 256 -24.13 0.97 14.72
CA ARG A 256 -24.11 0.52 16.11
C ARG A 256 -22.83 0.97 16.82
N GLN A 257 -21.67 0.83 16.18
CA GLN A 257 -20.40 1.28 16.72
C GLN A 257 -20.34 2.81 16.89
N ALA A 258 -20.85 3.56 15.91
CA ALA A 258 -20.94 5.01 16.00
C ALA A 258 -21.88 5.48 17.13
N ALA A 259 -23.03 4.81 17.30
CA ALA A 259 -23.96 5.10 18.38
C ALA A 259 -23.38 4.76 19.77
N ALA A 260 -22.67 3.62 19.88
CA ALA A 260 -21.97 3.24 21.11
C ALA A 260 -20.86 4.24 21.47
N ALA A 261 -20.06 4.67 20.50
CA ALA A 261 -19.02 5.68 20.71
C ALA A 261 -19.61 7.06 21.11
N GLN A 262 -20.76 7.43 20.55
CA GLN A 262 -21.46 8.66 20.97
C GLN A 262 -21.98 8.56 22.40
N ALA A 263 -22.62 7.44 22.75
CA ALA A 263 -23.10 7.20 24.10
C ALA A 263 -21.97 7.20 25.15
N GLU A 264 -20.82 6.60 24.81
CA GLU A 264 -19.64 6.60 25.68
C GLU A 264 -19.06 8.02 25.85
N ARG A 265 -19.05 8.82 24.78
CA ARG A 265 -18.62 10.22 24.82
C ARG A 265 -19.57 11.09 25.65
N GLU A 266 -20.88 10.88 25.55
CA GLU A 266 -21.88 11.58 26.36
C GLU A 266 -21.80 11.18 27.84
N ALA A 267 -21.61 9.89 28.13
CA ALA A 267 -21.40 9.40 29.50
C ALA A 267 -20.12 10.00 30.12
N ARG A 268 -19.05 10.12 29.36
CA ARG A 268 -17.79 10.73 29.81
C ARG A 268 -17.94 12.23 30.08
N LEU A 269 -18.71 12.93 29.26
CA LEU A 269 -19.04 14.35 29.44
C LEU A 269 -19.99 14.57 30.65
N ALA A 270 -20.93 13.64 30.91
CA ALA A 270 -21.81 13.68 32.06
C ALA A 270 -21.01 13.42 33.36
N ALA A 271 -20.07 12.45 33.34
CA ALA A 271 -19.19 12.18 34.48
C ALA A 271 -18.29 13.38 34.81
N SER A 272 -17.72 14.03 33.81
CA SER A 272 -16.87 15.22 34.01
C SER A 272 -17.67 16.44 34.56
N LYS A 273 -18.96 16.55 34.22
CA LYS A 273 -19.82 17.60 34.77
C LYS A 273 -20.24 17.31 36.23
N SER A 274 -20.43 16.03 36.57
CA SER A 274 -20.75 15.65 37.98
C SER A 274 -19.53 15.85 38.89
N ASP A 275 -18.31 15.60 38.41
CA ASP A 275 -17.08 15.85 39.14
C ASP A 275 -16.81 17.37 39.34
N ALA A 276 -17.14 18.19 38.35
CA ALA A 276 -17.05 19.65 38.47
C ALA A 276 -18.04 20.24 39.48
N THR A 277 -19.29 19.73 39.49
CA THR A 277 -20.29 20.14 40.49
C THR A 277 -19.96 19.64 41.91
N ALA A 278 -19.35 18.48 42.06
CA ALA A 278 -18.87 17.99 43.36
C ALA A 278 -17.67 18.79 43.89
N ALA A 279 -16.85 19.34 43.02
CA ALA A 279 -15.73 20.24 43.39
C ALA A 279 -16.21 21.63 43.81
N GLU A 280 -17.30 22.16 43.22
CA GLU A 280 -17.90 23.44 43.62
C GLU A 280 -18.64 23.38 44.98
N ILE A 281 -19.23 22.22 45.30
CA ILE A 281 -19.92 22.03 46.60
C ILE A 281 -18.93 21.89 47.75
N ASN A 282 -17.70 21.47 47.52
CA ASN A 282 -16.63 21.38 48.53
C ASN A 282 -15.83 22.67 48.74
N ALA A 283 -16.10 23.74 47.97
CA ALA A 283 -15.39 25.01 48.09
C ALA A 283 -16.07 26.01 49.06
N ASP A 284 -17.23 25.66 49.65
CA ASP A 284 -17.99 26.55 50.54
C ASP A 284 -18.10 26.00 51.97
N ALA A 285 -16.94 25.65 52.58
CA ALA A 285 -16.84 25.37 54.02
C ALA A 285 -15.86 26.35 54.67
N PRO A 286 -16.23 26.96 55.81
CA PRO A 286 -15.48 28.10 56.37
C PRO A 286 -14.14 27.68 56.97
N VAL A 287 -13.16 28.50 56.70
CA VAL A 287 -11.78 28.45 57.25
C VAL A 287 -11.77 28.88 58.71
N ASP A 288 -11.36 27.99 59.61
CA ASP A 288 -10.92 28.33 60.95
C ASP A 288 -9.39 28.18 61.09
N GLU A 289 -8.84 29.18 61.63
CA GLU A 289 -7.54 29.64 62.06
C GLU A 289 -6.33 28.67 62.11
N ILE A 290 -5.23 29.31 61.73
CA ILE A 290 -3.80 28.95 61.74
C ILE A 290 -3.29 28.78 63.20
N PRO A 291 -2.21 27.98 63.48
CA PRO A 291 -0.90 28.64 63.57
C PRO A 291 0.25 27.93 62.88
N ALA A 292 1.21 28.79 62.58
CA ALA A 292 2.51 28.59 61.96
C ALA A 292 3.42 27.64 62.74
N GLU A 293 4.17 26.82 61.97
CA GLU A 293 5.57 26.51 62.29
C GLU A 293 6.29 25.98 61.02
N ALA A 294 7.26 26.70 60.60
CA ALA A 294 8.37 26.18 59.77
C ALA A 294 9.50 25.77 60.73
N PRO A 295 10.51 24.99 60.45
CA PRO A 295 11.24 24.92 59.18
C PRO A 295 11.76 23.50 58.82
N ALA A 296 12.38 23.38 57.69
CA ALA A 296 13.66 22.77 57.40
C ALA A 296 13.75 22.01 56.07
N ALA A 297 14.74 22.38 55.33
CA ALA A 297 15.20 21.83 54.09
C ALA A 297 15.61 20.36 54.19
N GLU A 298 15.39 19.61 53.11
CA GLU A 298 16.34 18.57 52.70
C GLU A 298 16.10 18.14 51.22
N ALA A 299 17.10 18.42 50.46
CA ALA A 299 17.87 17.61 49.52
C ALA A 299 17.13 16.83 48.42
N ALA A 300 17.37 17.24 47.21
CA ALA A 300 17.21 16.44 45.99
C ALA A 300 18.20 15.26 45.94
N PRO A 301 17.83 14.11 45.38
CA PRO A 301 18.82 13.13 44.99
C PRO A 301 19.19 13.22 43.50
N ALA A 302 20.49 13.10 43.29
CA ALA A 302 21.26 13.21 42.07
C ALA A 302 20.96 12.10 41.05
N ALA A 303 21.23 12.45 39.79
CA ALA A 303 21.31 11.54 38.64
C ALA A 303 22.50 10.56 38.78
N PRO A 304 22.42 9.34 38.26
CA PRO A 304 23.59 8.48 38.15
C PRO A 304 24.35 8.72 36.85
N ALA A 305 25.68 8.79 37.01
CA ALA A 305 26.71 9.01 36.03
C ALA A 305 26.92 7.82 35.07
N ALA A 306 27.40 8.13 33.88
CA ALA A 306 27.96 7.20 32.91
C ALA A 306 29.30 6.60 33.43
N PRO A 307 29.65 5.36 33.05
CA PRO A 307 31.02 4.87 33.21
C PRO A 307 31.86 5.15 31.96
N ALA A 308 33.10 5.54 32.27
CA ALA A 308 34.18 5.93 31.39
C ALA A 308 34.83 4.74 30.64
N GLU A 309 35.50 5.14 29.56
CA GLU A 309 36.59 4.50 28.82
C GLU A 309 37.51 3.59 29.62
N GLU A 310 37.88 2.47 29.00
CA GLU A 310 39.19 1.88 29.16
C GLU A 310 39.75 1.45 27.81
N ALA A 311 40.84 2.11 27.45
CA ALA A 311 41.69 1.82 26.30
C ALA A 311 42.82 0.88 26.74
N ALA A 312 43.15 -0.09 25.89
CA ALA A 312 44.46 -0.74 25.75
C ALA A 312 44.39 -1.59 24.46
N ALA A 313 45.06 -1.27 23.39
CA ALA A 313 46.50 -1.33 23.06
C ALA A 313 46.97 -2.76 22.77
N GLU A 314 47.55 -2.87 21.55
CA GLU A 314 48.61 -3.82 21.09
C GLU A 314 48.15 -5.27 20.81
N THR A 315 48.57 -5.95 19.75
CA THR A 315 49.77 -5.93 18.87
C THR A 315 49.59 -6.92 17.73
N THR A 316 50.08 -6.58 16.53
CA THR A 316 50.92 -7.27 15.55
C THR A 316 50.68 -8.73 15.13
N GLU A 317 50.91 -8.86 13.78
CA GLU A 317 51.51 -9.99 13.01
C GLU A 317 50.58 -11.16 12.60
N SER A 318 50.30 -11.31 11.36
CA SER A 318 50.98 -11.98 10.20
C SER A 318 50.14 -11.81 8.94
#